data_cf3ba663b8b00a2a4e69a03d54b4f465
#
_entry.id   cf3ba663b8b00a2a4e69a03d54b4f465
#
_cell.length_a   1.000
_cell.length_b   1.000
_cell.length_c   1.000
_cell.angle_alpha   90.00
_cell.angle_beta   90.00
_cell.angle_gamma   90.00
#
_symmetry.space_group_name_H-M   'P 1'
#
loop_
_entity.id
_entity.type
_entity.pdbx_description
1 polymer ?
#
loop_
_entity_poly.entity_id
_entity_poly.type
_entity_poly.pdbx_seq_one_letter_code
_entity_poly.pdbx_strand_id
1 'polypeptide(L)'
;MQPRSFSRTALGVAIQRAAHQTLDDGAIFRDSFARAILGEEADALIASHATEENRQLRLFVAVRARFAEDSLAAAVTRNVRQAVVLGAGLDTFALRNPYADLTVFEVDHPASQEFKRERLGAAGLQAPAMRFAPVDFETQQLSEGLQAAGFDHRRPAFFVWLGVVPYLTREAILATLDFLATLPDAELVLDYSEPLESYPPEARAHVERLRERAAALGEPWLSHFSPEKLAGLLKARGFSEIDDLGPAEIGERYLGQPGRQRRAGPHVLRARKSP
;
A
#
# COMPACT_ATOMS: atom_id res chain seq x y z
N MET A 1 24.07 15.36 -1.88
CA MET A 1 22.87 14.50 -1.84
C MET A 1 23.30 13.11 -2.28
N GLN A 2 23.19 12.11 -1.43
CA GLN A 2 23.35 10.73 -1.88
C GLN A 2 22.19 10.40 -2.83
N PRO A 3 22.43 9.70 -3.95
CA PRO A 3 21.34 9.25 -4.81
C PRO A 3 20.41 8.38 -3.95
N ARG A 4 19.09 8.70 -3.92
CA ARG A 4 18.12 7.86 -3.23
C ARG A 4 18.19 6.46 -3.88
N SER A 5 18.64 5.48 -3.09
CA SER A 5 18.56 4.07 -3.48
C SER A 5 17.09 3.62 -3.44
N PHE A 6 16.78 2.46 -4.07
CA PHE A 6 15.46 1.85 -3.93
C PHE A 6 15.05 1.71 -2.46
N SER A 7 13.75 1.74 -2.19
CA SER A 7 13.20 1.65 -0.83
C SER A 7 13.47 0.27 -0.21
N ARG A 8 14.19 0.27 0.92
CA ARG A 8 14.44 -0.96 1.71
C ARG A 8 13.17 -1.47 2.38
N THR A 9 12.26 -0.56 2.74
CA THR A 9 10.95 -0.93 3.30
C THR A 9 10.08 -1.61 2.25
N ALA A 10 10.12 -1.17 0.99
CA ALA A 10 9.43 -1.86 -0.10
C ALA A 10 9.92 -3.30 -0.29
N LEU A 11 11.23 -3.54 -0.19
CA LEU A 11 11.79 -4.89 -0.20
C LEU A 11 11.31 -5.70 1.02
N GLY A 12 11.32 -5.10 2.22
CA GLY A 12 10.80 -5.75 3.43
C GLY A 12 9.34 -6.18 3.30
N VAL A 13 8.48 -5.33 2.73
CA VAL A 13 7.07 -5.66 2.45
C VAL A 13 6.96 -6.81 1.45
N ALA A 14 7.74 -6.82 0.36
CA ALA A 14 7.76 -7.91 -0.61
C ALA A 14 8.17 -9.24 0.03
N ILE A 15 9.17 -9.22 0.94
CA ILE A 15 9.58 -10.40 1.71
C ILE A 15 8.42 -10.90 2.60
N GLN A 16 7.70 -10.00 3.30
CA GLN A 16 6.55 -10.41 4.12
C GLN A 16 5.43 -11.02 3.27
N ARG A 17 5.17 -10.51 2.06
CA ARG A 17 4.19 -11.09 1.12
C ARG A 17 4.62 -12.49 0.67
N ALA A 18 5.91 -12.69 0.35
CA ALA A 18 6.45 -14.00 -0.02
C ALA A 18 6.45 -14.97 1.17
N ALA A 19 6.83 -14.50 2.36
CA ALA A 19 6.78 -15.27 3.60
C ALA A 19 5.37 -15.73 3.95
N HIS A 20 4.34 -14.89 3.69
CA HIS A 20 2.93 -15.26 3.88
C HIS A 20 2.52 -16.44 2.99
N GLN A 21 3.03 -16.54 1.77
CA GLN A 21 2.74 -17.69 0.89
C GLN A 21 3.33 -19.01 1.45
N THR A 22 4.50 -18.92 2.09
CA THR A 22 5.24 -20.11 2.56
C THR A 22 4.88 -20.50 3.99
N LEU A 23 4.75 -19.50 4.90
CA LEU A 23 4.58 -19.75 6.33
C LEU A 23 3.12 -19.82 6.78
N ASP A 24 2.22 -19.23 6.01
CA ASP A 24 0.79 -19.16 6.31
C ASP A 24 -0.06 -19.75 5.16
N ASP A 25 0.53 -20.48 4.21
CA ASP A 25 -0.10 -21.07 3.02
C ASP A 25 -0.93 -20.07 2.19
N GLY A 26 -0.60 -18.77 2.26
CA GLY A 26 -1.36 -17.72 1.60
C GLY A 26 -2.83 -17.64 2.04
N ALA A 27 -3.12 -18.04 3.28
CA ALA A 27 -4.50 -18.21 3.79
C ALA A 27 -5.36 -16.94 3.71
N ILE A 28 -4.76 -15.75 3.90
CA ILE A 28 -5.45 -14.46 3.81
C ILE A 28 -5.40 -13.92 2.39
N PHE A 29 -4.23 -14.00 1.77
CA PHE A 29 -3.95 -13.38 0.47
C PHE A 29 -2.97 -14.21 -0.35
N ARG A 30 -3.37 -14.58 -1.56
CA ARG A 30 -2.53 -15.37 -2.48
C ARG A 30 -1.84 -14.47 -3.49
N ASP A 31 -0.51 -14.58 -3.54
CA ASP A 31 0.35 -13.86 -4.48
C ASP A 31 1.34 -14.82 -5.14
N SER A 32 1.00 -15.27 -6.34
CA SER A 32 1.80 -16.25 -7.10
C SER A 32 3.16 -15.71 -7.56
N PHE A 33 3.36 -14.40 -7.55
CA PHE A 33 4.62 -13.78 -7.97
C PHE A 33 5.45 -13.23 -6.82
N ALA A 34 4.93 -13.29 -5.57
CA ALA A 34 5.63 -12.73 -4.40
C ALA A 34 7.05 -13.29 -4.22
N ARG A 35 7.26 -14.58 -4.51
CA ARG A 35 8.59 -15.19 -4.46
C ARG A 35 9.44 -14.82 -5.68
N ALA A 36 8.85 -14.88 -6.88
CA ALA A 36 9.57 -14.64 -8.13
C ALA A 36 10.16 -13.23 -8.21
N ILE A 37 9.46 -12.20 -7.71
CA ILE A 37 9.93 -10.82 -7.70
C ILE A 37 11.15 -10.61 -6.76
N LEU A 38 11.38 -11.49 -5.78
CA LEU A 38 12.54 -11.46 -4.90
C LEU A 38 13.79 -12.08 -5.56
N GLY A 39 13.62 -12.87 -6.62
CA GLY A 39 14.70 -13.53 -7.34
C GLY A 39 15.31 -14.72 -6.60
N GLU A 40 16.58 -15.04 -6.89
CA GLU A 40 17.29 -16.22 -6.38
C GLU A 40 17.46 -16.22 -4.84
N GLU A 41 17.51 -15.04 -4.23
CA GLU A 41 17.69 -14.89 -2.79
C GLU A 41 16.38 -15.08 -1.99
N ALA A 42 15.26 -15.36 -2.65
CA ALA A 42 13.93 -15.41 -2.03
C ALA A 42 13.89 -16.30 -0.78
N ASP A 43 14.46 -17.51 -0.82
CA ASP A 43 14.41 -18.45 0.30
C ASP A 43 15.20 -17.95 1.51
N ALA A 44 16.39 -17.39 1.28
CA ALA A 44 17.21 -16.82 2.34
C ALA A 44 16.53 -15.60 2.97
N LEU A 45 15.93 -14.73 2.15
CA LEU A 45 15.19 -13.56 2.61
C LEU A 45 13.94 -13.95 3.41
N ILE A 46 13.17 -14.94 2.94
CA ILE A 46 11.99 -15.45 3.65
C ILE A 46 12.41 -16.04 5.00
N ALA A 47 13.46 -16.89 5.01
CA ALA A 47 13.95 -17.51 6.24
C ALA A 47 14.42 -16.47 7.27
N SER A 48 15.10 -15.41 6.85
CA SER A 48 15.56 -14.35 7.75
C SER A 48 14.40 -13.53 8.36
N HIS A 49 13.22 -13.55 7.76
CA HIS A 49 12.02 -12.87 8.23
C HIS A 49 11.00 -13.80 8.89
N ALA A 50 11.28 -15.09 9.00
CA ALA A 50 10.41 -16.11 9.59
C ALA A 50 10.42 -16.07 11.13
N THR A 51 10.27 -14.89 11.73
CA THR A 51 10.26 -14.69 13.19
C THR A 51 8.85 -14.39 13.67
N GLU A 52 8.56 -14.72 14.95
CA GLU A 52 7.26 -14.37 15.56
C GLU A 52 7.06 -12.85 15.64
N GLU A 53 8.13 -12.09 15.83
CA GLU A 53 8.08 -10.62 15.81
C GLU A 53 7.54 -10.07 14.47
N ASN A 54 7.92 -10.70 13.36
CA ASN A 54 7.47 -10.30 12.02
C ASN A 54 6.07 -10.83 11.66
N ARG A 55 5.53 -11.77 12.43
CA ARG A 55 4.24 -12.40 12.13
C ARG A 55 3.10 -11.40 12.05
N GLN A 56 3.01 -10.46 12.98
CA GLN A 56 1.95 -9.46 12.99
C GLN A 56 2.03 -8.54 11.76
N LEU A 57 3.23 -8.09 11.41
CA LEU A 57 3.46 -7.30 10.20
C LEU A 57 3.10 -8.11 8.94
N ARG A 58 3.50 -9.38 8.87
CA ARG A 58 3.21 -10.26 7.74
C ARG A 58 1.71 -10.43 7.52
N LEU A 59 0.95 -10.68 8.60
CA LEU A 59 -0.50 -10.81 8.53
C LEU A 59 -1.15 -9.49 8.12
N PHE A 60 -0.71 -8.35 8.66
CA PHE A 60 -1.22 -7.05 8.27
C PHE A 60 -0.94 -6.72 6.80
N VAL A 61 0.26 -7.04 6.30
CA VAL A 61 0.61 -6.88 4.87
C VAL A 61 -0.32 -7.72 3.98
N ALA A 62 -0.65 -8.95 4.39
CA ALA A 62 -1.59 -9.80 3.67
C ALA A 62 -3.02 -9.25 3.70
N VAL A 63 -3.49 -8.81 4.88
CA VAL A 63 -4.83 -8.24 5.07
C VAL A 63 -5.04 -6.99 4.21
N ARG A 64 -4.13 -6.02 4.28
CA ARG A 64 -4.29 -4.78 3.51
C ARG A 64 -4.30 -5.01 2.01
N ALA A 65 -3.47 -5.96 1.51
CA ALA A 65 -3.45 -6.34 0.10
C ALA A 65 -4.79 -7.01 -0.30
N ARG A 66 -5.30 -7.94 0.51
CA ARG A 66 -6.60 -8.58 0.29
C ARG A 66 -7.75 -7.57 0.28
N PHE A 67 -7.78 -6.66 1.25
CA PHE A 67 -8.79 -5.61 1.35
C PHE A 67 -8.78 -4.69 0.13
N ALA A 68 -7.58 -4.31 -0.36
CA ALA A 68 -7.45 -3.48 -1.55
C ALA A 68 -7.93 -4.19 -2.82
N GLU A 69 -7.57 -5.46 -3.01
CA GLU A 69 -8.00 -6.19 -4.20
C GLU A 69 -9.49 -6.56 -4.18
N ASP A 70 -10.08 -6.86 -3.02
CA ASP A 70 -11.53 -7.04 -2.89
C ASP A 70 -12.28 -5.72 -3.18
N SER A 71 -11.75 -4.59 -2.73
CA SER A 71 -12.31 -3.26 -3.01
C SER A 71 -12.21 -2.91 -4.50
N LEU A 72 -11.06 -3.21 -5.13
CA LEU A 72 -10.87 -3.03 -6.57
C LEU A 72 -11.82 -3.92 -7.38
N ALA A 73 -12.02 -5.18 -6.98
CA ALA A 73 -12.98 -6.07 -7.62
C ALA A 73 -14.36 -5.45 -7.65
N ALA A 74 -14.83 -4.89 -6.53
CA ALA A 74 -16.09 -4.17 -6.46
C ALA A 74 -16.10 -2.91 -7.32
N ALA A 75 -14.98 -2.17 -7.42
CA ALA A 75 -14.88 -0.99 -8.29
C ALA A 75 -14.95 -1.35 -9.79
N VAL A 76 -14.34 -2.46 -10.19
CA VAL A 76 -14.37 -2.97 -11.58
C VAL A 76 -15.80 -3.31 -12.00
N THR A 77 -16.67 -3.82 -11.11
CA THR A 77 -18.09 -4.05 -11.41
C THR A 77 -18.85 -2.75 -11.68
N ARG A 78 -18.35 -1.62 -11.17
CA ARG A 78 -18.87 -0.25 -11.44
C ARG A 78 -18.18 0.44 -12.62
N ASN A 79 -17.54 -0.34 -13.49
CA ASN A 79 -16.88 0.15 -14.71
C ASN A 79 -15.60 0.98 -14.46
N VAL A 80 -14.92 0.82 -13.33
CA VAL A 80 -13.56 1.33 -13.15
C VAL A 80 -12.61 0.52 -14.03
N ARG A 81 -11.77 1.21 -14.84
CA ARG A 81 -10.83 0.60 -15.79
C ARG A 81 -9.41 1.15 -15.68
N GLN A 82 -9.16 1.95 -14.64
CA GLN A 82 -7.87 2.48 -14.30
C GLN A 82 -7.60 2.22 -12.81
N ALA A 83 -6.55 1.48 -12.51
CA ALA A 83 -6.02 1.30 -11.16
C ALA A 83 -4.67 1.98 -11.04
N VAL A 84 -4.45 2.71 -9.97
CA VAL A 84 -3.21 3.43 -9.69
C VAL A 84 -2.63 2.91 -8.38
N VAL A 85 -1.42 2.36 -8.42
CA VAL A 85 -0.69 1.90 -7.23
C VAL A 85 0.34 2.97 -6.88
N LEU A 86 0.08 3.70 -5.80
CA LEU A 86 0.94 4.78 -5.31
C LEU A 86 2.03 4.21 -4.39
N GLY A 87 3.30 4.47 -4.70
CA GLY A 87 4.44 3.86 -4.02
C GLY A 87 4.48 2.36 -4.27
N ALA A 88 4.44 1.97 -5.56
CA ALA A 88 4.25 0.58 -5.97
C ALA A 88 5.36 -0.38 -5.51
N GLY A 89 6.60 0.12 -5.29
CA GLY A 89 7.71 -0.71 -4.86
C GLY A 89 7.84 -2.01 -5.66
N LEU A 90 7.79 -3.13 -4.96
CA LEU A 90 7.75 -4.47 -5.54
C LEU A 90 6.34 -5.08 -5.53
N ASP A 91 5.29 -4.27 -5.67
CA ASP A 91 3.92 -4.77 -5.82
C ASP A 91 3.79 -5.67 -7.07
N THR A 92 2.97 -6.70 -7.00
CA THR A 92 2.81 -7.70 -8.06
C THR A 92 1.39 -7.77 -8.62
N PHE A 93 0.50 -6.84 -8.24
CA PHE A 93 -0.89 -6.86 -8.72
C PHE A 93 -0.95 -6.82 -10.24
N ALA A 94 -0.15 -5.97 -10.90
CA ALA A 94 -0.14 -5.86 -12.34
C ALA A 94 0.20 -7.17 -13.07
N LEU A 95 1.01 -8.06 -12.42
CA LEU A 95 1.33 -9.40 -12.94
C LEU A 95 0.18 -10.39 -12.77
N ARG A 96 -0.69 -10.15 -11.79
CA ARG A 96 -1.81 -11.04 -11.41
C ARG A 96 -3.16 -10.49 -11.85
N ASN A 97 -3.18 -9.29 -12.44
CA ASN A 97 -4.41 -8.59 -12.83
C ASN A 97 -5.35 -9.51 -13.63
N PRO A 98 -6.52 -9.87 -13.08
CA PRO A 98 -7.45 -10.77 -13.76
C PRO A 98 -8.37 -10.04 -14.74
N TYR A 99 -8.28 -8.72 -14.83
CA TYR A 99 -9.18 -7.88 -15.61
C TYR A 99 -8.49 -7.43 -16.89
N ALA A 100 -8.88 -7.99 -18.03
CA ALA A 100 -8.22 -7.76 -19.32
C ALA A 100 -8.24 -6.29 -19.78
N ASP A 101 -9.27 -5.53 -19.38
CA ASP A 101 -9.49 -4.13 -19.76
C ASP A 101 -9.12 -3.12 -18.65
N LEU A 102 -8.48 -3.58 -17.57
CA LEU A 102 -7.98 -2.73 -16.49
C LEU A 102 -6.51 -2.36 -16.75
N THR A 103 -6.25 -1.08 -16.97
CA THR A 103 -4.88 -0.54 -16.99
C THR A 103 -4.38 -0.28 -15.58
N VAL A 104 -3.18 -0.74 -15.25
CA VAL A 104 -2.54 -0.54 -13.94
C VAL A 104 -1.40 0.46 -14.10
N PHE A 105 -1.51 1.60 -13.42
CA PHE A 105 -0.46 2.61 -13.33
C PHE A 105 0.31 2.41 -12.03
N GLU A 106 1.59 2.17 -12.12
CA GLU A 106 2.48 2.06 -10.97
C GLU A 106 3.26 3.36 -10.81
N VAL A 107 2.99 4.06 -9.71
CA VAL A 107 3.65 5.31 -9.35
C VAL A 107 4.68 5.03 -8.28
N ASP A 108 5.93 5.42 -8.51
CA ASP A 108 7.00 5.34 -7.51
C ASP A 108 8.16 6.24 -7.91
N HIS A 109 9.08 6.44 -6.98
CA HIS A 109 10.35 7.11 -7.26
C HIS A 109 11.10 6.42 -8.41
N PRO A 110 11.74 7.17 -9.35
CA PRO A 110 12.41 6.59 -10.51
C PRO A 110 13.38 5.45 -10.18
N ALA A 111 14.18 5.59 -9.10
CA ALA A 111 15.12 4.55 -8.67
C ALA A 111 14.43 3.25 -8.23
N SER A 112 13.26 3.35 -7.55
CA SER A 112 12.46 2.17 -7.16
C SER A 112 11.89 1.46 -8.39
N GLN A 113 11.44 2.22 -9.38
CA GLN A 113 10.93 1.67 -10.63
C GLN A 113 12.02 0.99 -11.47
N GLU A 114 13.22 1.56 -11.51
CA GLU A 114 14.37 0.96 -12.17
C GLU A 114 14.70 -0.39 -11.54
N PHE A 115 14.83 -0.44 -10.21
CA PHE A 115 15.05 -1.67 -9.46
C PHE A 115 13.96 -2.71 -9.73
N LYS A 116 12.68 -2.31 -9.77
CA LYS A 116 11.59 -3.23 -10.11
C LYS A 116 11.71 -3.76 -11.54
N ARG A 117 12.04 -2.91 -12.52
CA ARG A 117 12.24 -3.35 -13.91
C ARG A 117 13.35 -4.37 -14.05
N GLU A 118 14.46 -4.17 -13.33
CA GLU A 118 15.55 -5.13 -13.29
C GLU A 118 15.09 -6.49 -12.75
N ARG A 119 14.34 -6.48 -11.62
CA ARG A 119 13.78 -7.71 -11.02
C ARG A 119 12.79 -8.41 -11.94
N LEU A 120 11.91 -7.67 -12.60
CA LEU A 120 10.98 -8.23 -13.58
C LEU A 120 11.73 -8.85 -14.77
N GLY A 121 12.74 -8.16 -15.29
CA GLY A 121 13.57 -8.67 -16.40
C GLY A 121 14.33 -9.92 -16.02
N ALA A 122 14.97 -9.95 -14.84
CA ALA A 122 15.71 -11.12 -14.34
C ALA A 122 14.80 -12.34 -14.12
N ALA A 123 13.56 -12.12 -13.71
CA ALA A 123 12.56 -13.17 -13.52
C ALA A 123 11.78 -13.55 -14.79
N GLY A 124 12.03 -12.88 -15.92
CA GLY A 124 11.28 -13.09 -17.17
C GLY A 124 9.79 -12.72 -17.08
N LEU A 125 9.43 -11.82 -16.16
CA LEU A 125 8.04 -11.46 -15.88
C LEU A 125 7.61 -10.26 -16.73
N GLN A 126 6.39 -10.33 -17.27
CA GLN A 126 5.79 -9.25 -18.07
C GLN A 126 4.36 -8.97 -17.61
N ALA A 127 3.99 -7.70 -17.59
CA ALA A 127 2.64 -7.23 -17.30
C ALA A 127 2.19 -6.23 -18.38
N PRO A 128 1.57 -6.68 -19.48
CA PRO A 128 1.24 -5.81 -20.62
C PRO A 128 0.30 -4.63 -20.30
N ALA A 129 -0.56 -4.80 -19.30
CA ALA A 129 -1.50 -3.76 -18.83
C ALA A 129 -0.84 -2.76 -17.86
N MET A 130 0.43 -2.96 -17.46
CA MET A 130 1.14 -2.10 -16.54
C MET A 130 1.75 -0.89 -17.26
N ARG A 131 1.66 0.27 -16.62
CA ARG A 131 2.29 1.52 -17.03
C ARG A 131 3.08 2.08 -15.85
N PHE A 132 4.34 2.35 -16.06
CA PHE A 132 5.18 3.02 -15.09
C PHE A 132 4.98 4.54 -15.16
N ALA A 133 4.71 5.16 -14.02
CA ALA A 133 4.62 6.60 -13.84
C ALA A 133 5.68 7.03 -12.80
N PRO A 134 6.91 7.38 -13.22
CA PRO A 134 7.95 7.78 -12.29
C PRO A 134 7.61 9.13 -11.67
N VAL A 135 7.46 9.19 -10.34
CA VAL A 135 7.15 10.41 -9.59
C VAL A 135 7.86 10.38 -8.24
N ASP A 136 8.60 11.43 -7.94
CA ASP A 136 9.04 11.73 -6.59
C ASP A 136 7.96 12.57 -5.90
N PHE A 137 7.24 11.98 -4.95
CA PHE A 137 6.13 12.63 -4.23
C PHE A 137 6.52 13.90 -3.48
N GLU A 138 7.80 14.10 -3.17
CA GLU A 138 8.29 15.28 -2.45
C GLU A 138 8.54 16.47 -3.38
N THR A 139 8.77 16.23 -4.67
CA THR A 139 9.24 17.28 -5.60
C THR A 139 8.44 17.40 -6.88
N GLN A 140 7.59 16.43 -7.21
CA GLN A 140 6.85 16.37 -8.48
C GLN A 140 5.33 16.26 -8.24
N GLN A 141 4.57 16.72 -9.20
CA GLN A 141 3.11 16.58 -9.17
C GLN A 141 2.68 15.20 -9.67
N LEU A 142 1.88 14.51 -8.87
CA LEU A 142 1.33 13.20 -9.22
C LEU A 142 0.52 13.25 -10.54
N SER A 143 -0.24 14.32 -10.76
CA SER A 143 -1.05 14.52 -11.96
C SER A 143 -0.23 14.53 -13.24
N GLU A 144 0.95 15.16 -13.23
CA GLU A 144 1.84 15.25 -14.41
C GLU A 144 2.43 13.88 -14.73
N GLY A 145 2.93 13.15 -13.72
CA GLY A 145 3.49 11.82 -13.93
C GLY A 145 2.44 10.82 -14.44
N LEU A 146 1.23 10.84 -13.90
CA LEU A 146 0.13 10.01 -14.35
C LEU A 146 -0.30 10.37 -15.79
N GLN A 147 -0.41 11.65 -16.11
CA GLN A 147 -0.74 12.10 -17.46
C GLN A 147 0.31 11.64 -18.47
N ALA A 148 1.59 11.77 -18.16
CA ALA A 148 2.69 11.30 -19.01
C ALA A 148 2.64 9.78 -19.26
N ALA A 149 2.13 9.01 -18.27
CA ALA A 149 1.91 7.57 -18.39
C ALA A 149 0.62 7.18 -19.15
N GLY A 150 -0.21 8.15 -19.54
CA GLY A 150 -1.45 7.95 -20.29
C GLY A 150 -2.69 7.77 -19.43
N PHE A 151 -2.67 8.20 -18.17
CA PHE A 151 -3.84 8.20 -17.29
C PHE A 151 -4.88 9.23 -17.79
N ASP A 152 -6.15 8.82 -17.89
CA ASP A 152 -7.26 9.69 -18.24
C ASP A 152 -8.00 10.17 -16.99
N HIS A 153 -7.74 11.41 -16.58
CA HIS A 153 -8.34 12.03 -15.39
C HIS A 153 -9.86 12.34 -15.54
N ARG A 154 -10.45 12.09 -16.71
CA ARG A 154 -11.90 12.24 -16.94
C ARG A 154 -12.67 10.94 -16.66
N ARG A 155 -11.96 9.83 -16.40
CA ARG A 155 -12.55 8.52 -16.17
C ARG A 155 -12.47 8.14 -14.70
N PRO A 156 -13.40 7.31 -14.20
CA PRO A 156 -13.31 6.71 -12.86
C PRO A 156 -11.97 5.99 -12.65
N ALA A 157 -11.42 6.12 -11.44
CA ALA A 157 -10.14 5.48 -11.10
C ALA A 157 -10.13 4.96 -9.67
N PHE A 158 -9.41 3.85 -9.48
CA PHE A 158 -9.17 3.23 -8.18
C PHE A 158 -7.71 3.40 -7.78
N PHE A 159 -7.48 3.90 -6.58
CA PHE A 159 -6.14 4.15 -6.04
C PHE A 159 -5.82 3.19 -4.90
N VAL A 160 -4.65 2.58 -4.96
CA VAL A 160 -4.05 1.75 -3.90
C VAL A 160 -2.85 2.49 -3.34
N TRP A 161 -2.86 2.80 -2.05
CA TRP A 161 -1.82 3.59 -1.38
C TRP A 161 -1.38 2.91 -0.10
N LEU A 162 -0.72 1.76 -0.26
CA LEU A 162 -0.37 0.85 0.84
C LEU A 162 1.11 0.91 1.20
N GLY A 163 1.41 1.12 2.49
CA GLY A 163 2.76 1.15 3.02
C GLY A 163 3.56 2.39 2.65
N VAL A 164 2.90 3.51 2.39
CA VAL A 164 3.53 4.75 1.90
C VAL A 164 3.20 5.95 2.79
N VAL A 165 1.94 6.11 3.18
CA VAL A 165 1.46 7.26 3.96
C VAL A 165 2.33 7.58 5.20
N PRO A 166 2.79 6.61 5.99
CA PRO A 166 3.63 6.90 7.15
C PRO A 166 4.96 7.62 6.82
N TYR A 167 5.47 7.45 5.61
CA TYR A 167 6.79 7.98 5.17
C TYR A 167 6.71 9.34 4.49
N LEU A 168 5.52 9.82 4.18
CA LEU A 168 5.31 11.10 3.50
C LEU A 168 5.09 12.24 4.48
N THR A 169 5.49 13.43 4.05
CA THR A 169 5.10 14.66 4.74
C THR A 169 3.60 14.88 4.67
N ARG A 170 3.06 15.63 5.62
CA ARG A 170 1.64 15.97 5.62
C ARG A 170 1.24 16.72 4.35
N GLU A 171 2.09 17.58 3.87
CA GLU A 171 1.93 18.36 2.65
C GLU A 171 1.79 17.47 1.42
N ALA A 172 2.67 16.47 1.26
CA ALA A 172 2.61 15.50 0.15
C ALA A 172 1.33 14.65 0.22
N ILE A 173 0.91 14.25 1.42
CA ILE A 173 -0.37 13.52 1.61
C ILE A 173 -1.55 14.38 1.19
N LEU A 174 -1.62 15.64 1.65
CA LEU A 174 -2.72 16.55 1.31
C LEU A 174 -2.75 16.84 -0.18
N ALA A 175 -1.60 17.10 -0.82
CA ALA A 175 -1.51 17.34 -2.25
C ALA A 175 -2.03 16.13 -3.07
N THR A 176 -1.68 14.91 -2.64
CA THR A 176 -2.20 13.69 -3.26
C THR A 176 -3.72 13.60 -3.10
N LEU A 177 -4.26 13.79 -1.88
CA LEU A 177 -5.70 13.76 -1.64
C LEU A 177 -6.46 14.87 -2.38
N ASP A 178 -5.87 16.06 -2.52
CA ASP A 178 -6.44 17.17 -3.29
C ASP A 178 -6.52 16.82 -4.78
N PHE A 179 -5.49 16.20 -5.34
CA PHE A 179 -5.54 15.69 -6.71
C PHE A 179 -6.65 14.64 -6.88
N LEU A 180 -6.75 13.64 -6.00
CA LEU A 180 -7.80 12.63 -6.08
C LEU A 180 -9.20 13.26 -5.96
N ALA A 181 -9.35 14.35 -5.20
CA ALA A 181 -10.60 15.07 -5.08
C ALA A 181 -11.07 15.72 -6.39
N THR A 182 -10.15 16.02 -7.31
CA THR A 182 -10.51 16.58 -8.64
C THR A 182 -11.08 15.54 -9.60
N LEU A 183 -10.85 14.23 -9.34
CA LEU A 183 -11.26 13.16 -10.25
C LEU A 183 -12.73 12.81 -10.08
N PRO A 184 -13.42 12.46 -11.17
CA PRO A 184 -14.77 11.92 -11.08
C PRO A 184 -14.72 10.51 -10.48
N ASP A 185 -15.61 10.20 -9.53
CA ASP A 185 -15.77 8.84 -8.96
C ASP A 185 -14.45 8.17 -8.57
N ALA A 186 -13.59 8.91 -7.84
CA ALA A 186 -12.36 8.38 -7.30
C ALA A 186 -12.63 7.48 -6.09
N GLU A 187 -11.99 6.32 -6.06
CA GLU A 187 -11.98 5.41 -4.92
C GLU A 187 -10.53 5.17 -4.49
N LEU A 188 -10.30 5.16 -3.18
CA LEU A 188 -8.96 5.05 -2.59
C LEU A 188 -8.97 3.98 -1.51
N VAL A 189 -7.97 3.10 -1.53
CA VAL A 189 -7.59 2.27 -0.37
C VAL A 189 -6.21 2.70 0.09
N LEU A 190 -6.09 3.03 1.38
CA LEU A 190 -4.82 3.36 2.01
C LEU A 190 -4.67 2.64 3.35
N ASP A 191 -3.43 2.53 3.84
CA ASP A 191 -3.16 2.15 5.21
C ASP A 191 -2.44 3.28 5.96
N TYR A 192 -2.65 3.33 7.26
CA TYR A 192 -2.05 4.32 8.14
C TYR A 192 -1.89 3.77 9.56
N SER A 193 -1.14 4.47 10.39
CA SER A 193 -0.99 4.17 11.81
C SER A 193 -1.53 5.30 12.65
N GLU A 194 -2.07 4.95 13.82
CA GLU A 194 -2.48 5.93 14.80
C GLU A 194 -1.27 6.62 15.47
N PRO A 195 -1.47 7.83 16.06
CA PRO A 195 -0.46 8.49 16.87
C PRO A 195 0.02 7.62 18.03
N LEU A 196 1.29 7.76 18.41
CA LEU A 196 1.90 6.96 19.49
C LEU A 196 1.11 7.07 20.81
N GLU A 197 0.56 8.23 21.08
CA GLU A 197 -0.22 8.53 22.28
C GLU A 197 -1.52 7.70 22.38
N SER A 198 -2.04 7.25 21.25
CA SER A 198 -3.22 6.38 21.17
C SER A 198 -2.94 4.95 21.63
N TYR A 199 -1.69 4.52 21.61
CA TYR A 199 -1.31 3.16 22.02
C TYR A 199 -1.25 3.03 23.54
N PRO A 200 -1.66 1.87 24.09
CA PRO A 200 -1.49 1.62 25.51
C PRO A 200 0.01 1.58 25.88
N PRO A 201 0.39 1.96 27.12
CA PRO A 201 1.79 2.12 27.50
C PRO A 201 2.68 0.92 27.18
N GLU A 202 2.19 -0.29 27.33
CA GLU A 202 2.90 -1.54 27.06
C GLU A 202 3.22 -1.74 25.57
N ALA A 203 2.42 -1.17 24.66
CA ALA A 203 2.62 -1.26 23.21
C ALA A 203 3.53 -0.16 22.66
N ARG A 204 3.62 1.00 23.34
CA ARG A 204 4.40 2.17 22.86
C ARG A 204 5.85 1.84 22.60
N ALA A 205 6.51 1.15 23.53
CA ALA A 205 7.93 0.78 23.38
C ALA A 205 8.17 -0.11 22.14
N HIS A 206 7.20 -0.96 21.77
CA HIS A 206 7.30 -1.76 20.55
C HIS A 206 7.17 -0.86 19.29
N VAL A 207 6.19 0.03 19.26
CA VAL A 207 5.97 0.96 18.14
C VAL A 207 7.17 1.90 17.96
N GLU A 208 7.74 2.41 19.05
CA GLU A 208 8.97 3.23 19.02
C GLU A 208 10.13 2.48 18.37
N ARG A 209 10.38 1.23 18.76
CA ARG A 209 11.44 0.40 18.14
C ARG A 209 11.21 0.22 16.63
N LEU A 210 9.95 0.06 16.18
CA LEU A 210 9.64 -0.03 14.74
C LEU A 210 9.96 1.29 14.02
N ARG A 211 9.63 2.44 14.64
CA ARG A 211 9.94 3.77 14.10
C ARG A 211 11.47 4.01 14.02
N GLU A 212 12.21 3.63 15.06
CA GLU A 212 13.66 3.74 15.09
C GLU A 212 14.32 2.88 14.00
N ARG A 213 13.82 1.64 13.79
CA ARG A 213 14.30 0.76 12.71
C ARG A 213 14.05 1.37 11.33
N ALA A 214 12.87 1.92 11.09
CA ALA A 214 12.54 2.59 9.83
C ALA A 214 13.45 3.82 9.61
N ALA A 215 13.66 4.63 10.64
CA ALA A 215 14.57 5.78 10.59
C ALA A 215 16.02 5.38 10.31
N ALA A 216 16.51 4.28 10.92
CA ALA A 216 17.84 3.74 10.66
C ALA A 216 18.04 3.25 9.22
N LEU A 217 16.96 2.89 8.53
CA LEU A 217 16.95 2.55 7.10
C LEU A 217 16.87 3.79 6.20
N GLY A 218 16.79 5.00 6.78
CA GLY A 218 16.63 6.26 6.04
C GLY A 218 15.18 6.57 5.64
N GLU A 219 14.20 5.82 6.16
CA GLU A 219 12.77 5.95 5.86
C GLU A 219 11.98 6.21 7.16
N PRO A 220 12.16 7.37 7.83
CA PRO A 220 11.47 7.68 9.08
C PRO A 220 9.96 7.82 8.87
N TRP A 221 9.17 7.42 9.88
CA TRP A 221 7.73 7.68 9.88
C TRP A 221 7.47 9.15 10.20
N LEU A 222 6.93 9.88 9.23
CA LEU A 222 6.67 11.31 9.30
C LEU A 222 5.20 11.61 9.63
N SER A 223 4.28 10.74 9.23
CA SER A 223 2.84 10.99 9.33
C SER A 223 2.08 9.85 10.02
N HIS A 224 1.12 10.24 10.83
CA HIS A 224 0.16 9.38 11.50
C HIS A 224 -1.15 10.15 11.71
N PHE A 225 -2.28 9.43 11.79
CA PHE A 225 -3.61 10.03 11.90
C PHE A 225 -4.45 9.30 12.95
N SER A 226 -5.27 10.04 13.69
CA SER A 226 -6.41 9.39 14.33
C SER A 226 -7.50 9.13 13.27
N PRO A 227 -8.32 8.07 13.45
CA PRO A 227 -9.41 7.75 12.51
C PRO A 227 -10.31 8.94 12.21
N GLU A 228 -10.69 9.71 13.23
CA GLU A 228 -11.57 10.87 13.10
C GLU A 228 -10.94 12.00 12.26
N LYS A 229 -9.63 12.23 12.44
CA LYS A 229 -8.92 13.27 11.69
C LYS A 229 -8.78 12.89 10.22
N LEU A 230 -8.44 11.63 9.93
CA LEU A 230 -8.32 11.16 8.55
C LEU A 230 -9.68 11.15 7.87
N ALA A 231 -10.72 10.63 8.53
CA ALA A 231 -12.08 10.67 8.00
C ALA A 231 -12.56 12.10 7.73
N GLY A 232 -12.24 13.05 8.61
CA GLY A 232 -12.55 14.48 8.40
C GLY A 232 -11.85 15.06 7.16
N LEU A 233 -10.56 14.73 6.94
CA LEU A 233 -9.80 15.18 5.76
C LEU A 233 -10.38 14.61 4.46
N LEU A 234 -10.80 13.34 4.47
CA LEU A 234 -11.41 12.67 3.32
C LEU A 234 -12.79 13.25 3.02
N LYS A 235 -13.64 13.40 4.04
CA LYS A 235 -14.99 14.00 3.90
C LYS A 235 -14.94 15.43 3.35
N ALA A 236 -14.00 16.25 3.81
CA ALA A 236 -13.80 17.60 3.30
C ALA A 236 -13.44 17.64 1.80
N ARG A 237 -13.00 16.52 1.23
CA ARG A 237 -12.64 16.31 -0.19
C ARG A 237 -13.69 15.56 -0.99
N GLY A 238 -14.87 15.32 -0.41
CA GLY A 238 -15.99 14.68 -1.07
C GLY A 238 -15.99 13.16 -1.00
N PHE A 239 -15.08 12.54 -0.24
CA PHE A 239 -15.15 11.09 0.03
C PHE A 239 -16.19 10.83 1.13
N SER A 240 -17.37 10.37 0.75
CA SER A 240 -18.51 10.20 1.65
C SER A 240 -18.68 8.77 2.18
N GLU A 241 -18.26 7.77 1.39
CA GLU A 241 -18.27 6.37 1.80
C GLU A 241 -16.89 6.02 2.38
N ILE A 242 -16.81 5.76 3.69
CA ILE A 242 -15.56 5.41 4.37
C ILE A 242 -15.78 4.10 5.13
N ASP A 243 -14.94 3.09 4.82
CA ASP A 243 -14.82 1.81 5.54
C ASP A 243 -13.41 1.75 6.13
N ASP A 244 -13.28 1.97 7.44
CA ASP A 244 -12.00 2.06 8.15
C ASP A 244 -11.87 0.89 9.12
N LEU A 245 -10.92 0.01 8.86
CA LEU A 245 -10.67 -1.18 9.65
C LEU A 245 -9.43 -1.00 10.52
N GLY A 246 -9.65 -0.86 11.82
CA GLY A 246 -8.59 -0.96 12.82
C GLY A 246 -8.32 -2.42 13.23
N PRO A 247 -7.45 -2.62 14.24
CA PRO A 247 -7.06 -3.97 14.67
C PRO A 247 -8.22 -4.88 15.08
N ALA A 248 -9.29 -4.34 15.63
CA ALA A 248 -10.45 -5.13 16.05
C ALA A 248 -11.24 -5.64 14.83
N GLU A 249 -11.56 -4.75 13.90
CA GLU A 249 -12.29 -5.06 12.68
C GLU A 249 -11.47 -5.98 11.74
N ILE A 250 -10.15 -5.77 11.66
CA ILE A 250 -9.23 -6.66 10.96
C ILE A 250 -9.24 -8.06 11.60
N GLY A 251 -9.18 -8.12 12.94
CA GLY A 251 -9.23 -9.37 13.68
C GLY A 251 -10.50 -10.16 13.41
N GLU A 252 -11.65 -9.49 13.41
CA GLU A 252 -12.94 -10.10 13.13
C GLU A 252 -13.08 -10.54 11.66
N ARG A 253 -12.79 -9.66 10.72
CA ARG A 253 -13.05 -9.88 9.28
C ARG A 253 -12.09 -10.89 8.65
N TYR A 254 -10.80 -10.91 9.08
CA TYR A 254 -9.74 -11.65 8.38
C TYR A 254 -9.02 -12.68 9.23
N LEU A 255 -9.04 -12.58 10.57
CA LEU A 255 -8.21 -13.43 11.44
C LEU A 255 -9.02 -14.37 12.34
N GLY A 256 -10.35 -14.41 12.17
CA GLY A 256 -11.22 -15.27 12.98
C GLY A 256 -11.19 -14.94 14.49
N GLN A 257 -11.03 -13.67 14.85
CA GLN A 257 -10.88 -13.18 16.22
C GLN A 257 -12.01 -12.21 16.60
N PRO A 258 -13.25 -12.68 16.72
CA PRO A 258 -14.38 -11.82 17.03
C PRO A 258 -14.31 -11.25 18.46
N GLY A 259 -14.98 -10.12 18.67
CA GLY A 259 -15.24 -9.55 20.00
C GLY A 259 -14.04 -8.89 20.69
N ARG A 260 -12.97 -8.56 19.96
CA ARG A 260 -11.86 -7.79 20.54
C ARG A 260 -12.26 -6.34 20.76
N GLN A 261 -11.88 -5.80 21.93
CA GLN A 261 -11.99 -4.36 22.19
C GLN A 261 -11.11 -3.57 21.22
N ARG A 262 -11.58 -2.36 20.83
CA ARG A 262 -10.79 -1.42 20.03
C ARG A 262 -9.43 -1.18 20.68
N ARG A 263 -8.37 -1.36 19.90
CA ARG A 263 -6.99 -1.05 20.30
C ARG A 263 -6.39 -0.17 19.21
N ALA A 264 -5.53 0.75 19.60
CA ALA A 264 -4.75 1.52 18.64
C ALA A 264 -3.82 0.58 17.86
N GLY A 265 -3.62 0.88 16.57
CA GLY A 265 -2.80 0.07 15.71
C GLY A 265 -2.75 0.55 14.27
N PRO A 266 -2.27 -0.30 13.37
CA PRO A 266 -2.36 -0.03 11.95
C PRO A 266 -3.81 -0.22 11.46
N HIS A 267 -4.22 0.64 10.54
CA HIS A 267 -5.52 0.63 9.90
C HIS A 267 -5.37 0.38 8.40
N VAL A 268 -6.38 -0.20 7.79
CA VAL A 268 -6.61 -0.15 6.35
C VAL A 268 -7.98 0.47 6.09
N LEU A 269 -8.03 1.48 5.21
CA LEU A 269 -9.20 2.29 4.98
C LEU A 269 -9.52 2.33 3.49
N ARG A 270 -10.81 2.18 3.16
CA ARG A 270 -11.37 2.49 1.85
C ARG A 270 -12.16 3.79 1.93
N ALA A 271 -11.96 4.67 0.97
CA ALA A 271 -12.76 5.87 0.81
C ALA A 271 -13.23 6.01 -0.64
N ARG A 272 -14.49 6.36 -0.84
CA ARG A 272 -15.07 6.58 -2.16
C ARG A 272 -15.86 7.89 -2.19
N LYS A 273 -15.76 8.59 -3.32
CA LYS A 273 -16.66 9.72 -3.61
C LYS A 273 -18.02 9.15 -4.03
N SER A 274 -19.09 9.65 -3.42
CA SER A 274 -20.44 9.39 -3.97
C SER A 274 -20.63 10.19 -5.26
N PRO A 275 -21.34 9.65 -6.24
CA PRO A 275 -21.68 10.35 -7.47
C PRO A 275 -22.43 11.65 -7.22
#